data_a2aaca238adc7c6bec98c0f65f3f8749
#
_entry.id   a2aaca238adc7c6bec98c0f65f3f8749
#
_cell.length_a   1.000
_cell.length_b   1.000
_cell.length_c   1.000
_cell.angle_alpha   90.00
_cell.angle_beta   90.00
_cell.angle_gamma   90.00
#
_symmetry.space_group_name_H-M   'P 1'
#
loop_
_entity.id
_entity.type
_entity.pdbx_description
1 polymer ?
#
loop_
_entity_poly.entity_id
_entity_poly.type
_entity_poly.pdbx_seq_one_letter_code
_entity_poly.pdbx_strand_id
1 'polypeptide(L)'
;MSDKKSSVNNIYQLDGRVPIAKAIPFGLQHILAMFVANLTPITIIAAAGGLSQAEIALLLQNAMFVAGIATLIQLYPLWKVGSKLPIVMGVSFTFVTVLSTIAVNHGYPTVIGAVLVGGIFEGTLGLLAKYWRKIISPIVAASVVTAIGFSLFTVGARSFGGGYTEDFGSMDNLLLGVITLATCLVWNCVAKGYLKQLSVLVGLLVGYIVAIIMGKVDLSVIFADGFISLPKLLPYAPKFNLGAIFSVCIIYLVSAAETIGDTSAMVAAGLKREITDKEISGSLACDGYSSSIASLFGCPPVTSFSQNVGLIAMTKVVNRFTIMTGAVCMIIAGLLPPVGNFFARSEEHTSELQSPQ
;
A
#
# COMPACT_ATOMS: atom_id res chain seq x y z
N MET A 1 -5.42 -19.05 33.58
CA MET A 1 -5.38 -17.90 32.66
C MET A 1 -4.70 -16.77 33.43
N SER A 2 -3.41 -16.50 33.14
CA SER A 2 -2.68 -15.40 33.80
C SER A 2 -3.21 -14.08 33.25
N ASP A 3 -3.67 -13.22 34.17
CA ASP A 3 -3.99 -11.83 33.89
C ASP A 3 -2.77 -11.13 33.29
N LYS A 4 -2.75 -11.00 31.96
CA LYS A 4 -1.72 -10.21 31.29
C LYS A 4 -1.95 -8.75 31.62
N LYS A 5 -1.33 -8.27 32.69
CA LYS A 5 -1.36 -6.85 33.08
C LYS A 5 -0.97 -5.99 31.89
N SER A 6 -1.78 -4.99 31.59
CA SER A 6 -1.46 -3.97 30.58
C SER A 6 -0.21 -3.21 31.02
N SER A 7 0.84 -3.21 30.22
CA SER A 7 2.11 -2.53 30.48
C SER A 7 2.61 -1.80 29.25
N VAL A 8 3.18 -0.61 29.43
CA VAL A 8 3.78 0.16 28.32
C VAL A 8 4.96 -0.61 27.71
N ASN A 9 5.74 -1.34 28.51
CA ASN A 9 6.87 -2.13 28.02
C ASN A 9 6.46 -3.29 27.10
N ASN A 10 5.19 -3.67 27.06
CA ASN A 10 4.67 -4.68 26.16
C ASN A 10 4.78 -4.26 24.66
N ILE A 11 5.00 -2.97 24.35
CA ILE A 11 5.22 -2.51 22.97
C ILE A 11 6.43 -3.19 22.32
N TYR A 12 7.41 -3.62 23.11
CA TYR A 12 8.62 -4.32 22.66
C TYR A 12 8.48 -5.85 22.66
N GLN A 13 7.30 -6.37 22.99
CA GLN A 13 6.98 -7.79 22.99
C GLN A 13 5.93 -8.07 21.93
N LEU A 14 6.05 -9.21 21.24
CA LEU A 14 5.10 -9.59 20.18
C LEU A 14 3.66 -9.66 20.71
N ASP A 15 3.49 -10.22 21.89
CA ASP A 15 2.21 -10.40 22.57
C ASP A 15 2.16 -9.62 23.90
N GLY A 16 0.98 -9.22 24.28
CA GLY A 16 0.71 -8.49 25.49
C GLY A 16 -0.20 -7.29 25.22
N ARG A 17 -0.97 -6.87 26.23
CA ARG A 17 -1.78 -5.66 26.10
C ARG A 17 -0.96 -4.43 26.44
N VAL A 18 -1.02 -3.44 25.57
CA VAL A 18 -0.50 -2.09 25.79
C VAL A 18 -1.69 -1.20 26.18
N PRO A 19 -1.54 -0.22 27.07
CA PRO A 19 -2.59 0.77 27.33
C PRO A 19 -3.01 1.45 26.03
N ILE A 20 -4.32 1.53 25.77
CA ILE A 20 -4.88 2.04 24.49
C ILE A 20 -4.34 3.43 24.16
N ALA A 21 -4.23 4.32 25.15
CA ALA A 21 -3.69 5.66 25.00
C ALA A 21 -2.23 5.69 24.46
N LYS A 22 -1.47 4.59 24.60
CA LYS A 22 -0.12 4.43 24.04
C LYS A 22 -0.15 3.60 22.76
N ALA A 23 -1.02 2.61 22.67
CA ALA A 23 -1.14 1.76 21.48
C ALA A 23 -1.57 2.57 20.26
N ILE A 24 -2.57 3.44 20.36
CA ILE A 24 -3.09 4.24 19.26
C ILE A 24 -2.00 5.12 18.61
N PRO A 25 -1.23 5.96 19.34
CA PRO A 25 -0.18 6.76 18.72
C PRO A 25 0.88 5.93 17.98
N PHE A 26 1.33 4.82 18.57
CA PHE A 26 2.30 3.96 17.90
C PHE A 26 1.69 3.18 16.72
N GLY A 27 0.44 2.73 16.82
CA GLY A 27 -0.27 2.11 15.72
C GLY A 27 -0.50 3.09 14.56
N LEU A 28 -0.95 4.31 14.87
CA LEU A 28 -1.12 5.38 13.88
C LEU A 28 0.20 5.74 13.21
N GLN A 29 1.30 5.72 13.95
CA GLN A 29 2.65 5.91 13.43
C GLN A 29 2.99 4.95 12.28
N HIS A 30 2.62 3.67 12.44
CA HIS A 30 2.83 2.67 11.40
C HIS A 30 1.98 2.93 10.16
N ILE A 31 0.75 3.39 10.36
CA ILE A 31 -0.14 3.71 9.23
C ILE A 31 0.31 4.98 8.50
N LEU A 32 0.65 6.05 9.22
CA LEU A 32 1.11 7.29 8.59
C LEU A 32 2.39 7.10 7.77
N ALA A 33 3.29 6.19 8.19
CA ALA A 33 4.53 5.90 7.46
C ALA A 33 4.27 5.27 6.08
N MET A 34 3.17 4.51 5.91
CA MET A 34 2.84 3.81 4.67
C MET A 34 1.65 4.44 3.92
N PHE A 35 0.95 5.39 4.52
CA PHE A 35 -0.36 5.84 4.08
C PHE A 35 -0.36 6.32 2.62
N VAL A 36 0.50 7.27 2.28
CA VAL A 36 0.61 7.80 0.92
C VAL A 36 1.07 6.71 -0.05
N ALA A 37 2.09 5.96 0.34
CA ALA A 37 2.63 4.88 -0.48
C ALA A 37 1.62 3.74 -0.74
N ASN A 38 0.63 3.55 0.13
CA ASN A 38 -0.47 2.61 -0.10
C ASN A 38 -1.46 3.10 -1.16
N LEU A 39 -1.63 4.41 -1.31
CA LEU A 39 -2.64 5.00 -2.19
C LEU A 39 -2.10 5.26 -3.60
N THR A 40 -0.84 5.68 -3.72
CA THR A 40 -0.21 6.05 -4.99
C THR A 40 -0.27 4.97 -6.09
N PRO A 41 -0.03 3.67 -5.84
CA PRO A 41 -0.16 2.65 -6.89
C PRO A 41 -1.56 2.59 -7.51
N ILE A 42 -2.58 2.86 -6.72
CA ILE A 42 -3.99 2.81 -7.16
C ILE A 42 -4.25 3.94 -8.15
N THR A 43 -3.87 5.17 -7.78
CA THR A 43 -4.08 6.35 -8.62
C THR A 43 -3.36 6.19 -9.95
N ILE A 44 -2.12 5.69 -9.95
CA ILE A 44 -1.35 5.46 -11.18
C ILE A 44 -2.01 4.42 -12.09
N ILE A 45 -2.42 3.26 -11.54
CA ILE A 45 -3.02 2.18 -12.33
C ILE A 45 -4.41 2.58 -12.82
N ALA A 46 -5.21 3.23 -11.97
CA ALA A 46 -6.55 3.69 -12.30
C ALA A 46 -6.54 4.80 -13.36
N ALA A 47 -5.64 5.80 -13.22
CA ALA A 47 -5.44 6.85 -14.20
C ALA A 47 -4.95 6.28 -15.54
N ALA A 48 -4.02 5.31 -15.54
CA ALA A 48 -3.59 4.61 -16.74
C ALA A 48 -4.77 3.89 -17.44
N GLY A 49 -5.73 3.39 -16.67
CA GLY A 49 -6.95 2.75 -17.17
C GLY A 49 -8.04 3.72 -17.60
N GLY A 50 -7.82 5.04 -17.49
CA GLY A 50 -8.78 6.08 -17.86
C GLY A 50 -9.99 6.19 -16.92
N LEU A 51 -9.83 5.82 -15.64
CA LEU A 51 -10.88 5.93 -14.63
C LEU A 51 -11.09 7.40 -14.25
N SER A 52 -12.34 7.74 -13.98
CA SER A 52 -12.72 9.06 -13.47
C SER A 52 -12.24 9.27 -12.02
N GLN A 53 -12.14 10.52 -11.60
CA GLN A 53 -11.69 10.86 -10.24
C GLN A 53 -12.61 10.30 -9.15
N ALA A 54 -13.91 10.26 -9.39
CA ALA A 54 -14.87 9.65 -8.48
C ALA A 54 -14.62 8.13 -8.32
N GLU A 55 -14.26 7.45 -9.41
CA GLU A 55 -13.89 6.04 -9.37
C GLU A 55 -12.55 5.84 -8.63
N ILE A 56 -11.56 6.69 -8.88
CA ILE A 56 -10.28 6.66 -8.16
C ILE A 56 -10.52 6.85 -6.66
N ALA A 57 -11.30 7.85 -6.25
CA ALA A 57 -11.63 8.10 -4.85
C ALA A 57 -12.28 6.88 -4.18
N LEU A 58 -13.22 6.22 -4.88
CA LEU A 58 -13.84 4.98 -4.42
C LEU A 58 -12.81 3.86 -4.23
N LEU A 59 -11.88 3.70 -5.18
CA LEU A 59 -10.84 2.68 -5.09
C LEU A 59 -9.86 2.95 -3.95
N LEU A 60 -9.49 4.22 -3.72
CA LEU A 60 -8.65 4.62 -2.58
C LEU A 60 -9.31 4.30 -1.25
N GLN A 61 -10.62 4.58 -1.14
CA GLN A 61 -11.42 4.23 0.03
C GLN A 61 -11.46 2.72 0.27
N ASN A 62 -11.78 1.94 -0.78
CA ASN A 62 -11.79 0.49 -0.73
C ASN A 62 -10.42 -0.09 -0.32
N ALA A 63 -9.34 0.46 -0.85
CA ALA A 63 -7.98 -0.01 -0.57
C ALA A 63 -7.56 0.21 0.89
N MET A 64 -7.92 1.36 1.48
CA MET A 64 -7.67 1.59 2.91
C MET A 64 -8.40 0.56 3.77
N PHE A 65 -9.65 0.28 3.44
CA PHE A 65 -10.46 -0.73 4.13
C PHE A 65 -9.85 -2.12 4.02
N VAL A 66 -9.53 -2.56 2.80
CA VAL A 66 -8.97 -3.91 2.55
C VAL A 66 -7.57 -4.05 3.15
N ALA A 67 -6.71 -3.05 3.04
CA ALA A 67 -5.37 -3.08 3.63
C ALA A 67 -5.43 -3.19 5.16
N GLY A 68 -6.39 -2.52 5.80
CA GLY A 68 -6.65 -2.68 7.24
C GLY A 68 -7.07 -4.09 7.61
N ILE A 69 -7.99 -4.70 6.86
CA ILE A 69 -8.43 -6.10 7.07
C ILE A 69 -7.27 -7.08 6.81
N ALA A 70 -6.52 -6.91 5.72
CA ALA A 70 -5.36 -7.74 5.41
C ALA A 70 -4.31 -7.68 6.53
N THR A 71 -4.06 -6.47 7.08
CA THR A 71 -3.19 -6.29 8.24
C THR A 71 -3.72 -7.05 9.47
N LEU A 72 -5.02 -7.03 9.73
CA LEU A 72 -5.60 -7.81 10.83
C LEU A 72 -5.42 -9.31 10.64
N ILE A 73 -5.60 -9.82 9.43
CA ILE A 73 -5.37 -11.25 9.10
C ILE A 73 -3.90 -11.60 9.29
N GLN A 74 -2.98 -10.72 8.89
CA GLN A 74 -1.55 -10.92 9.08
C GLN A 74 -1.15 -11.01 10.55
N LEU A 75 -1.74 -10.13 11.40
CA LEU A 75 -1.51 -10.10 12.85
C LEU A 75 -2.19 -11.27 13.59
N TYR A 76 -3.39 -11.62 13.17
CA TYR A 76 -4.26 -12.63 13.80
C TYR A 76 -4.74 -13.63 12.74
N PRO A 77 -3.92 -14.63 12.42
CA PRO A 77 -4.15 -15.54 11.30
C PRO A 77 -5.51 -16.23 11.32
N LEU A 78 -6.09 -16.32 10.13
CA LEU A 78 -7.22 -17.20 9.86
C LEU A 78 -6.68 -18.54 9.31
N TRP A 79 -6.73 -19.59 10.10
CA TRP A 79 -6.19 -20.91 9.79
C TRP A 79 -4.66 -20.87 9.46
N LYS A 80 -4.26 -20.99 8.19
CA LYS A 80 -2.87 -20.94 7.73
C LYS A 80 -2.52 -19.63 7.02
N VAL A 81 -3.46 -18.71 6.93
CA VAL A 81 -3.31 -17.40 6.29
C VAL A 81 -2.97 -16.36 7.35
N GLY A 82 -1.81 -15.73 7.24
CA GLY A 82 -1.26 -14.81 8.22
C GLY A 82 -0.06 -15.38 8.99
N SER A 83 0.89 -14.52 9.34
CA SER A 83 2.18 -14.90 9.96
C SER A 83 2.21 -14.78 11.48
N LYS A 84 1.27 -14.10 12.11
CA LYS A 84 1.31 -13.64 13.52
C LYS A 84 2.38 -12.59 13.79
N LEU A 85 2.92 -11.96 12.77
CA LEU A 85 3.98 -10.96 12.88
C LEU A 85 3.41 -9.54 12.75
N PRO A 86 4.08 -8.53 13.28
CA PRO A 86 3.64 -7.13 13.22
C PRO A 86 3.92 -6.52 11.84
N ILE A 87 3.37 -7.12 10.79
CA ILE A 87 3.49 -6.70 9.41
C ILE A 87 2.25 -5.92 9.02
N VAL A 88 2.43 -4.73 8.47
CA VAL A 88 1.36 -3.92 7.89
C VAL A 88 1.25 -4.26 6.42
N MET A 89 0.02 -4.38 5.94
CA MET A 89 -0.31 -4.71 4.56
C MET A 89 -0.78 -3.47 3.82
N GLY A 90 -0.41 -3.36 2.55
CA GLY A 90 -0.88 -2.28 1.69
C GLY A 90 -0.71 -2.58 0.21
N VAL A 91 -1.22 -1.71 -0.66
CA VAL A 91 -1.15 -1.90 -2.10
C VAL A 91 0.30 -1.80 -2.58
N SER A 92 0.72 -2.77 -3.36
CA SER A 92 2.11 -2.97 -3.75
C SER A 92 2.50 -2.18 -5.00
N PHE A 93 3.65 -1.51 -4.95
CA PHE A 93 4.28 -0.88 -6.11
C PHE A 93 4.81 -1.87 -7.15
N THR A 94 5.12 -3.10 -6.73
CA THR A 94 5.69 -4.16 -7.57
C THR A 94 4.85 -4.44 -8.82
N PHE A 95 3.54 -4.26 -8.70
CA PHE A 95 2.58 -4.53 -9.77
C PHE A 95 2.29 -3.34 -10.67
N VAL A 96 2.69 -2.11 -10.32
CA VAL A 96 2.26 -0.87 -10.98
C VAL A 96 2.53 -0.90 -12.47
N THR A 97 3.74 -1.23 -12.90
CA THR A 97 4.12 -1.20 -14.33
C THR A 97 3.29 -2.19 -15.16
N VAL A 98 3.15 -3.43 -14.68
CA VAL A 98 2.42 -4.48 -15.40
C VAL A 98 0.92 -4.20 -15.40
N LEU A 99 0.35 -3.82 -14.26
CA LEU A 99 -1.09 -3.53 -14.18
C LEU A 99 -1.48 -2.27 -14.94
N SER A 100 -0.64 -1.23 -14.97
CA SER A 100 -0.87 -0.05 -15.81
C SER A 100 -0.87 -0.42 -17.29
N THR A 101 0.05 -1.28 -17.72
CA THR A 101 0.09 -1.78 -19.11
C THR A 101 -1.17 -2.58 -19.45
N ILE A 102 -1.63 -3.44 -18.54
CA ILE A 102 -2.88 -4.21 -18.71
C ILE A 102 -4.08 -3.26 -18.74
N ALA A 103 -4.12 -2.26 -17.87
CA ALA A 103 -5.20 -1.28 -17.81
C ALA A 103 -5.33 -0.49 -19.11
N VAL A 104 -4.21 -0.03 -19.68
CA VAL A 104 -4.17 0.68 -20.97
C VAL A 104 -4.64 -0.21 -22.13
N ASN A 105 -4.15 -1.45 -22.22
CA ASN A 105 -4.37 -2.30 -23.38
C ASN A 105 -5.68 -3.09 -23.35
N HIS A 106 -6.17 -3.44 -22.15
CA HIS A 106 -7.30 -4.36 -21.95
C HIS A 106 -8.40 -3.81 -21.04
N GLY A 107 -8.21 -2.62 -20.47
CA GLY A 107 -9.11 -1.97 -19.54
C GLY A 107 -8.99 -2.48 -18.09
N TYR A 108 -9.46 -1.66 -17.15
CA TYR A 108 -9.38 -1.92 -15.72
C TYR A 108 -10.08 -3.21 -15.25
N PRO A 109 -11.24 -3.63 -15.81
CA PRO A 109 -11.86 -4.93 -15.48
C PRO A 109 -10.93 -6.14 -15.70
N THR A 110 -10.00 -6.06 -16.67
CA THR A 110 -9.02 -7.12 -16.91
C THR A 110 -7.92 -7.14 -15.85
N VAL A 111 -7.56 -5.98 -15.31
CA VAL A 111 -6.66 -5.88 -14.14
C VAL A 111 -7.27 -6.66 -12.98
N ILE A 112 -8.54 -6.42 -12.68
CA ILE A 112 -9.23 -7.09 -11.57
C ILE A 112 -9.28 -8.62 -11.75
N GLY A 113 -9.61 -9.10 -12.96
CA GLY A 113 -9.61 -10.52 -13.25
C GLY A 113 -8.23 -11.19 -13.14
N ALA A 114 -7.17 -10.50 -13.59
CA ALA A 114 -5.81 -11.00 -13.50
C ALA A 114 -5.29 -11.01 -12.05
N VAL A 115 -5.60 -9.98 -11.25
CA VAL A 115 -5.24 -9.91 -9.82
C VAL A 115 -5.98 -11.00 -9.02
N LEU A 116 -7.25 -11.25 -9.30
CA LEU A 116 -8.03 -12.28 -8.64
C LEU A 116 -7.38 -13.67 -8.79
N VAL A 117 -7.04 -14.04 -10.01
CA VAL A 117 -6.43 -15.35 -10.31
C VAL A 117 -4.99 -15.40 -9.79
N GLY A 118 -4.21 -14.34 -10.03
CA GLY A 118 -2.81 -14.25 -9.58
C GLY A 118 -2.69 -14.30 -8.05
N GLY A 119 -3.60 -13.68 -7.32
CA GLY A 119 -3.62 -13.74 -5.85
C GLY A 119 -3.92 -15.16 -5.33
N ILE A 120 -4.85 -15.89 -5.95
CA ILE A 120 -5.08 -17.32 -5.62
C ILE A 120 -3.80 -18.14 -5.89
N PHE A 121 -3.12 -17.86 -7.01
CA PHE A 121 -1.86 -18.50 -7.35
C PHE A 121 -0.79 -18.24 -6.28
N GLU A 122 -0.52 -16.98 -5.90
CA GLU A 122 0.46 -16.64 -4.85
C GLU A 122 0.06 -17.22 -3.49
N GLY A 123 -1.21 -17.11 -3.10
CA GLY A 123 -1.71 -17.67 -1.84
C GLY A 123 -1.47 -19.18 -1.75
N THR A 124 -1.68 -19.90 -2.85
CA THR A 124 -1.41 -21.35 -2.94
C THR A 124 0.08 -21.64 -2.88
N LEU A 125 0.91 -20.86 -3.60
CA LEU A 125 2.37 -20.95 -3.50
C LEU A 125 2.85 -20.67 -2.07
N GLY A 126 2.24 -19.71 -1.38
CA GLY A 126 2.52 -19.40 0.01
C GLY A 126 2.29 -20.57 0.94
N LEU A 127 1.17 -21.30 0.79
CA LEU A 127 0.91 -22.51 1.56
C LEU A 127 1.96 -23.61 1.32
N LEU A 128 2.59 -23.60 0.14
CA LEU A 128 3.65 -24.54 -0.26
C LEU A 128 5.07 -23.98 -0.06
N ALA A 129 5.21 -22.79 0.55
CA ALA A 129 6.49 -22.08 0.67
C ALA A 129 7.62 -22.89 1.32
N LYS A 130 7.28 -23.80 2.23
CA LYS A 130 8.23 -24.74 2.87
C LYS A 130 9.13 -25.46 1.86
N TYR A 131 8.61 -25.76 0.67
CA TYR A 131 9.33 -26.58 -0.32
C TYR A 131 10.23 -25.76 -1.23
N TRP A 132 9.90 -24.49 -1.52
CA TRP A 132 10.59 -23.68 -2.54
C TRP A 132 11.30 -22.45 -1.98
N ARG A 133 10.94 -21.93 -0.78
CA ARG A 133 11.51 -20.69 -0.22
C ARG A 133 13.04 -20.68 -0.13
N LYS A 134 13.66 -21.87 -0.03
CA LYS A 134 15.12 -22.01 0.05
C LYS A 134 15.85 -21.59 -1.23
N ILE A 135 15.13 -21.48 -2.34
CA ILE A 135 15.66 -21.00 -3.62
C ILE A 135 15.89 -19.49 -3.56
N ILE A 136 15.11 -18.77 -2.74
CA ILE A 136 15.20 -17.32 -2.60
C ILE A 136 16.18 -16.98 -1.49
N SER A 137 17.41 -16.64 -1.90
CA SER A 137 18.42 -16.12 -0.98
C SER A 137 18.21 -14.62 -0.72
N PRO A 138 18.79 -14.05 0.37
CA PRO A 138 18.72 -12.60 0.62
C PRO A 138 19.25 -11.75 -0.54
N ILE A 139 20.24 -12.25 -1.29
CA ILE A 139 20.79 -11.57 -2.48
C ILE A 139 19.73 -11.51 -3.58
N VAL A 140 19.00 -12.59 -3.82
CA VAL A 140 17.91 -12.63 -4.81
C VAL A 140 16.81 -11.62 -4.42
N ALA A 141 16.38 -11.62 -3.16
CA ALA A 141 15.38 -10.66 -2.68
C ALA A 141 15.86 -9.20 -2.86
N ALA A 142 17.10 -8.88 -2.47
CA ALA A 142 17.68 -7.54 -2.65
C ALA A 142 17.77 -7.14 -4.14
N SER A 143 18.16 -8.05 -5.02
CA SER A 143 18.22 -7.80 -6.46
C SER A 143 16.84 -7.52 -7.05
N VAL A 144 15.81 -8.26 -6.60
CA VAL A 144 14.42 -8.07 -7.01
C VAL A 144 13.93 -6.67 -6.59
N VAL A 145 14.10 -6.28 -5.33
CA VAL A 145 13.70 -4.95 -4.83
C VAL A 145 14.42 -3.83 -5.59
N THR A 146 15.70 -4.01 -5.90
CA THR A 146 16.47 -3.05 -6.70
C THR A 146 15.90 -2.93 -8.13
N ALA A 147 15.58 -4.06 -8.77
CA ALA A 147 14.99 -4.07 -10.10
C ALA A 147 13.60 -3.40 -10.14
N ILE A 148 12.77 -3.63 -9.10
CA ILE A 148 11.49 -2.93 -8.93
C ILE A 148 11.73 -1.41 -8.84
N GLY A 149 12.68 -0.96 -8.01
CA GLY A 149 13.04 0.46 -7.90
C GLY A 149 13.40 1.08 -9.25
N PHE A 150 14.21 0.41 -10.07
CA PHE A 150 14.53 0.88 -11.43
C PHE A 150 13.33 0.91 -12.37
N SER A 151 12.44 -0.08 -12.30
CA SER A 151 11.24 -0.11 -13.15
C SER A 151 10.28 1.05 -12.84
N LEU A 152 10.29 1.55 -11.62
CA LEU A 152 9.45 2.67 -11.19
C LEU A 152 9.98 4.05 -11.62
N PHE A 153 11.22 4.18 -12.13
CA PHE A 153 11.72 5.47 -12.60
C PHE A 153 10.87 6.05 -13.74
N THR A 154 10.43 5.22 -14.67
CA THR A 154 9.57 5.67 -15.77
C THR A 154 8.21 6.14 -15.29
N VAL A 155 7.66 5.45 -14.30
CA VAL A 155 6.40 5.81 -13.63
C VAL A 155 6.58 7.13 -12.87
N GLY A 156 7.66 7.24 -12.08
CA GLY A 156 7.99 8.46 -11.34
C GLY A 156 8.21 9.67 -12.24
N ALA A 157 8.93 9.50 -13.36
CA ALA A 157 9.16 10.57 -14.34
C ALA A 157 7.84 11.05 -14.97
N ARG A 158 6.94 10.11 -15.29
CA ARG A 158 5.61 10.44 -15.80
C ARG A 158 4.78 11.20 -14.76
N SER A 159 4.70 10.72 -13.53
CA SER A 159 3.97 11.40 -12.44
C SER A 159 4.54 12.78 -12.16
N PHE A 160 5.87 12.95 -12.25
CA PHE A 160 6.55 14.23 -12.06
C PHE A 160 6.15 15.27 -13.14
N GLY A 161 5.87 14.81 -14.36
CA GLY A 161 5.41 15.65 -15.46
C GLY A 161 3.90 15.95 -15.46
N GLY A 162 3.12 15.35 -14.55
CA GLY A 162 1.67 15.52 -14.50
C GLY A 162 0.85 14.26 -14.83
N GLY A 163 1.49 13.10 -14.91
CA GLY A 163 0.78 11.82 -15.07
C GLY A 163 0.25 11.57 -16.48
N TYR A 164 -1.04 11.30 -16.61
CA TYR A 164 -1.73 10.97 -17.87
C TYR A 164 -2.59 12.14 -18.41
N THR A 165 -2.16 13.35 -18.22
CA THR A 165 -2.92 14.55 -18.45
C THR A 165 -2.51 15.29 -19.72
N GLU A 166 -3.39 16.14 -20.27
CA GLU A 166 -3.12 16.89 -21.51
C GLU A 166 -2.01 17.92 -21.33
N ASP A 167 -1.85 18.47 -20.13
CA ASP A 167 -0.80 19.43 -19.79
C ASP A 167 0.49 18.75 -19.30
N PHE A 168 0.68 17.46 -19.64
CA PHE A 168 1.90 16.73 -19.33
C PHE A 168 3.15 17.52 -19.76
N GLY A 169 4.08 17.67 -18.81
CA GLY A 169 5.32 18.42 -19.05
C GLY A 169 5.18 19.95 -18.94
N SER A 170 4.02 20.47 -18.56
CA SER A 170 3.85 21.90 -18.32
C SER A 170 4.80 22.39 -17.22
N MET A 171 5.19 23.69 -17.30
CA MET A 171 6.08 24.31 -16.30
C MET A 171 5.49 24.26 -14.89
N ASP A 172 4.16 24.37 -14.79
CA ASP A 172 3.44 24.32 -13.52
C ASP A 172 3.57 22.94 -12.87
N ASN A 173 3.38 21.86 -13.64
CA ASN A 173 3.53 20.49 -13.15
C ASN A 173 4.97 20.19 -12.75
N LEU A 174 5.93 20.61 -13.57
CA LEU A 174 7.37 20.45 -13.26
C LEU A 174 7.76 21.21 -12.00
N LEU A 175 7.29 22.45 -11.83
CA LEU A 175 7.56 23.25 -10.63
C LEU A 175 6.97 22.60 -9.38
N LEU A 176 5.72 22.14 -9.46
CA LEU A 176 5.06 21.43 -8.36
C LEU A 176 5.82 20.14 -7.99
N GLY A 177 6.22 19.37 -9.01
CA GLY A 177 7.03 18.16 -8.82
C GLY A 177 8.37 18.45 -8.14
N VAL A 178 9.09 19.50 -8.59
CA VAL A 178 10.36 19.94 -7.98
C VAL A 178 10.18 20.34 -6.53
N ILE A 179 9.17 21.17 -6.20
CA ILE A 179 8.91 21.62 -4.84
C ILE A 179 8.59 20.42 -3.92
N THR A 180 7.73 19.52 -4.38
CA THR A 180 7.34 18.32 -3.64
C THR A 180 8.54 17.42 -3.39
N LEU A 181 9.33 17.11 -4.43
CA LEU A 181 10.53 16.28 -4.31
C LEU A 181 11.59 16.92 -3.40
N ALA A 182 11.87 18.22 -3.59
CA ALA A 182 12.81 18.95 -2.75
C ALA A 182 12.36 18.92 -1.29
N THR A 183 11.07 19.09 -1.01
CA THR A 183 10.53 19.00 0.35
C THR A 183 10.76 17.60 0.94
N CYS A 184 10.48 16.53 0.19
CA CYS A 184 10.74 15.15 0.64
C CYS A 184 12.22 14.95 0.98
N LEU A 185 13.13 15.38 0.11
CA LEU A 185 14.58 15.20 0.28
C LEU A 185 15.12 16.02 1.46
N VAL A 186 14.76 17.30 1.54
CA VAL A 186 15.18 18.18 2.65
C VAL A 186 14.67 17.63 3.98
N TRP A 187 13.38 17.25 4.04
CA TRP A 187 12.82 16.67 5.26
C TRP A 187 13.53 15.38 5.64
N ASN A 188 13.80 14.51 4.69
CA ASN A 188 14.53 13.25 4.92
C ASN A 188 15.96 13.49 5.46
N CYS A 189 16.62 14.59 5.06
CA CYS A 189 17.95 14.94 5.53
C CYS A 189 17.93 15.58 6.93
N VAL A 190 16.96 16.46 7.20
CA VAL A 190 16.92 17.29 8.42
C VAL A 190 16.18 16.57 9.56
N ALA A 191 15.10 15.85 9.27
CA ALA A 191 14.29 15.19 10.26
C ALA A 191 15.03 14.00 10.89
N LYS A 192 14.78 13.78 12.19
CA LYS A 192 15.38 12.70 12.98
C LYS A 192 14.33 11.72 13.47
N GLY A 193 14.76 10.50 13.74
CA GLY A 193 13.89 9.46 14.31
C GLY A 193 12.69 9.18 13.42
N TYR A 194 11.51 9.09 14.04
CA TYR A 194 10.24 8.80 13.37
C TYR A 194 9.86 9.86 12.31
N LEU A 195 10.09 11.15 12.57
CA LEU A 195 9.72 12.21 11.64
C LEU A 195 10.37 12.04 10.26
N LYS A 196 11.54 11.40 10.20
CA LYS A 196 12.20 11.06 8.94
C LYS A 196 11.35 10.14 8.05
N GLN A 197 10.61 9.22 8.64
CA GLN A 197 9.74 8.27 7.91
C GLN A 197 8.51 8.96 7.30
N LEU A 198 8.15 10.14 7.80
CA LEU A 198 7.04 10.94 7.29
C LEU A 198 7.42 11.84 6.10
N SER A 199 8.63 11.72 5.54
CA SER A 199 9.13 12.61 4.48
C SER A 199 8.19 12.66 3.27
N VAL A 200 7.67 11.54 2.83
CA VAL A 200 6.73 11.46 1.70
C VAL A 200 5.39 12.13 2.05
N LEU A 201 4.87 11.90 3.25
CA LEU A 201 3.64 12.55 3.72
C LEU A 201 3.80 14.07 3.81
N VAL A 202 4.94 14.55 4.35
CA VAL A 202 5.23 15.98 4.44
C VAL A 202 5.37 16.59 3.04
N GLY A 203 6.07 15.92 2.13
CA GLY A 203 6.19 16.35 0.74
C GLY A 203 4.83 16.47 0.05
N LEU A 204 3.96 15.47 0.22
CA LEU A 204 2.60 15.50 -0.30
C LEU A 204 1.80 16.67 0.27
N LEU A 205 1.83 16.90 1.59
CA LEU A 205 1.09 18.01 2.21
C LEU A 205 1.58 19.37 1.70
N VAL A 206 2.89 19.58 1.59
CA VAL A 206 3.45 20.81 1.05
C VAL A 206 3.10 20.96 -0.43
N GLY A 207 3.24 19.93 -1.23
CA GLY A 207 2.84 19.92 -2.64
C GLY A 207 1.36 20.25 -2.80
N TYR A 208 0.49 19.68 -1.95
CA TYR A 208 -0.94 19.97 -1.96
C TYR A 208 -1.27 21.43 -1.62
N ILE A 209 -0.58 22.01 -0.61
CA ILE A 209 -0.73 23.42 -0.26
C ILE A 209 -0.32 24.31 -1.43
N VAL A 210 0.80 24.03 -2.08
CA VAL A 210 1.27 24.75 -3.26
C VAL A 210 0.25 24.65 -4.39
N ALA A 211 -0.29 23.48 -4.61
CA ALA A 211 -1.31 23.21 -5.61
C ALA A 211 -2.60 24.01 -5.37
N ILE A 212 -3.04 24.12 -4.12
CA ILE A 212 -4.18 25.00 -3.74
C ILE A 212 -3.86 26.46 -4.07
N ILE A 213 -2.65 26.93 -3.72
CA ILE A 213 -2.23 28.33 -4.02
C ILE A 213 -2.19 28.59 -5.53
N MET A 214 -1.82 27.59 -6.33
CA MET A 214 -1.82 27.67 -7.80
C MET A 214 -3.24 27.58 -8.40
N GLY A 215 -4.27 27.39 -7.58
CA GLY A 215 -5.67 27.30 -8.03
C GLY A 215 -6.01 25.99 -8.76
N LYS A 216 -5.17 24.99 -8.58
CA LYS A 216 -5.32 23.70 -9.24
C LYS A 216 -6.19 22.71 -8.45
N VAL A 217 -6.62 22.96 -7.23
CA VAL A 217 -7.41 22.07 -6.37
C VAL A 217 -8.79 22.65 -6.07
N ASP A 218 -9.84 21.89 -6.37
CA ASP A 218 -11.19 22.18 -5.93
C ASP A 218 -11.52 21.45 -4.62
N LEU A 219 -11.58 22.23 -3.53
CA LEU A 219 -11.89 21.70 -2.20
C LEU A 219 -13.38 21.43 -1.98
N SER A 220 -14.27 21.96 -2.85
CA SER A 220 -15.74 21.84 -2.68
C SER A 220 -16.22 20.41 -2.78
N VAL A 221 -15.50 19.57 -3.51
CA VAL A 221 -15.88 18.18 -3.81
C VAL A 221 -15.44 17.18 -2.73
N ILE A 222 -14.59 17.60 -1.78
CA ILE A 222 -14.08 16.69 -0.73
C ILE A 222 -15.22 16.07 0.08
N PHE A 223 -16.28 16.82 0.33
CA PHE A 223 -17.44 16.39 1.14
C PHE A 223 -18.67 16.04 0.30
N ALA A 224 -18.55 15.94 -1.03
CA ALA A 224 -19.68 15.72 -1.93
C ALA A 224 -20.40 14.39 -1.68
N ASP A 225 -19.66 13.34 -1.31
CA ASP A 225 -20.18 11.98 -1.15
C ASP A 225 -20.61 11.63 0.31
N GLY A 226 -20.78 12.67 1.14
CA GLY A 226 -21.15 12.49 2.54
C GLY A 226 -19.97 12.10 3.43
N PHE A 227 -20.26 11.78 4.70
CA PHE A 227 -19.20 11.51 5.69
C PHE A 227 -18.88 10.04 5.86
N ILE A 228 -19.80 9.12 5.61
CA ILE A 228 -19.64 7.68 5.81
C ILE A 228 -20.22 6.94 4.63
N SER A 229 -19.44 6.03 4.05
CA SER A 229 -19.93 5.07 3.06
C SER A 229 -19.29 3.70 3.28
N LEU A 230 -20.01 2.65 2.87
CA LEU A 230 -19.46 1.29 2.91
C LEU A 230 -18.61 1.03 1.67
N PRO A 231 -17.51 0.25 1.81
CA PRO A 231 -16.71 -0.17 0.67
C PRO A 231 -17.56 -0.90 -0.36
N LYS A 232 -17.42 -0.53 -1.62
CA LYS A 232 -18.21 -1.12 -2.71
C LYS A 232 -17.59 -2.43 -3.16
N LEU A 233 -18.34 -3.50 -3.02
CA LEU A 233 -17.97 -4.81 -3.55
C LEU A 233 -18.26 -4.87 -5.05
N LEU A 234 -17.32 -5.45 -5.82
CA LEU A 234 -17.41 -5.63 -7.28
C LEU A 234 -17.76 -4.33 -8.03
N PRO A 235 -17.00 -3.24 -7.82
CA PRO A 235 -17.23 -2.01 -8.59
C PRO A 235 -17.02 -2.24 -10.09
N TYR A 236 -16.19 -3.24 -10.44
CA TYR A 236 -15.94 -3.68 -11.81
C TYR A 236 -16.12 -5.19 -11.91
N ALA A 237 -16.87 -5.65 -12.92
CA ALA A 237 -16.97 -7.08 -13.23
C ALA A 237 -15.62 -7.60 -13.76
N PRO A 238 -15.03 -8.63 -13.14
CA PRO A 238 -13.74 -9.17 -13.58
C PRO A 238 -13.80 -9.68 -15.02
N LYS A 239 -12.84 -9.28 -15.85
CA LYS A 239 -12.63 -9.86 -17.18
C LYS A 239 -11.34 -10.68 -17.17
N PHE A 240 -11.40 -11.85 -17.78
CA PHE A 240 -10.27 -12.79 -17.79
C PHE A 240 -9.57 -12.78 -19.15
N ASN A 241 -8.27 -12.47 -19.14
CA ASN A 241 -7.38 -12.54 -20.29
C ASN A 241 -6.17 -13.38 -19.90
N LEU A 242 -5.93 -14.48 -20.61
CA LEU A 242 -4.85 -15.43 -20.28
C LEU A 242 -3.46 -14.78 -20.27
N GLY A 243 -3.18 -13.88 -21.23
CA GLY A 243 -1.90 -13.16 -21.27
C GLY A 243 -1.70 -12.24 -20.07
N ALA A 244 -2.76 -11.51 -19.68
CA ALA A 244 -2.75 -10.66 -18.49
C ALA A 244 -2.57 -11.49 -17.21
N ILE A 245 -3.31 -12.59 -17.07
CA ILE A 245 -3.19 -13.50 -15.92
C ILE A 245 -1.78 -14.06 -15.82
N PHE A 246 -1.20 -14.55 -16.92
CA PHE A 246 0.15 -15.10 -16.93
C PHE A 246 1.19 -14.04 -16.52
N SER A 247 1.08 -12.82 -17.08
CA SER A 247 1.98 -11.71 -16.73
C SER A 247 1.90 -11.35 -15.24
N VAL A 248 0.69 -11.29 -14.69
CA VAL A 248 0.47 -10.99 -13.27
C VAL A 248 0.98 -12.13 -12.38
N CYS A 249 0.79 -13.41 -12.75
CA CYS A 249 1.35 -14.55 -12.02
C CYS A 249 2.89 -14.49 -11.95
N ILE A 250 3.57 -14.06 -13.02
CA ILE A 250 5.04 -13.87 -13.00
C ILE A 250 5.42 -12.79 -11.98
N ILE A 251 4.69 -11.66 -11.94
CA ILE A 251 4.98 -10.61 -10.97
C ILE A 251 4.68 -11.07 -9.54
N TYR A 252 3.69 -11.93 -9.33
CA TYR A 252 3.46 -12.53 -8.01
C TYR A 252 4.63 -13.40 -7.52
N LEU A 253 5.40 -14.03 -8.40
CA LEU A 253 6.66 -14.69 -8.00
C LEU A 253 7.71 -13.68 -7.53
N VAL A 254 7.76 -12.51 -8.16
CA VAL A 254 8.63 -11.39 -7.75
C VAL A 254 8.19 -10.86 -6.39
N SER A 255 6.89 -10.61 -6.21
CA SER A 255 6.29 -10.20 -4.93
C SER A 255 6.56 -11.20 -3.81
N ALA A 256 6.46 -12.50 -4.09
CA ALA A 256 6.77 -13.53 -3.11
C ALA A 256 8.23 -13.47 -2.62
N ALA A 257 9.17 -13.12 -3.50
CA ALA A 257 10.57 -12.93 -3.10
C ALA A 257 10.75 -11.67 -2.22
N GLU A 258 10.05 -10.59 -2.53
CA GLU A 258 10.01 -9.36 -1.72
C GLU A 258 9.45 -9.65 -0.32
N THR A 259 8.29 -10.32 -0.23
CA THR A 259 7.65 -10.67 1.05
C THR A 259 8.52 -11.57 1.91
N ILE A 260 9.25 -12.53 1.34
CA ILE A 260 10.23 -13.36 2.09
C ILE A 260 11.32 -12.46 2.66
N GLY A 261 11.82 -11.51 1.88
CA GLY A 261 12.82 -10.54 2.30
C GLY A 261 12.33 -9.67 3.46
N ASP A 262 11.19 -9.03 3.30
CA ASP A 262 10.57 -8.14 4.29
C ASP A 262 10.26 -8.85 5.60
N THR A 263 9.61 -10.01 5.51
CA THR A 263 9.22 -10.79 6.68
C THR A 263 10.46 -11.26 7.45
N SER A 264 11.51 -11.69 6.73
CA SER A 264 12.79 -12.11 7.35
C SER A 264 13.51 -10.93 7.99
N ALA A 265 13.58 -9.79 7.31
CA ALA A 265 14.20 -8.57 7.82
C ALA A 265 13.46 -8.05 9.06
N MET A 266 12.12 -8.09 9.06
CA MET A 266 11.30 -7.69 10.20
C MET A 266 11.57 -8.58 11.43
N VAL A 267 11.60 -9.90 11.27
CA VAL A 267 11.87 -10.83 12.36
C VAL A 267 13.29 -10.65 12.92
N ALA A 268 14.28 -10.49 12.04
CA ALA A 268 15.66 -10.24 12.44
C ALA A 268 15.81 -8.90 13.19
N ALA A 269 15.25 -7.82 12.65
CA ALA A 269 15.37 -6.48 13.22
C ALA A 269 14.53 -6.28 14.50
N GLY A 270 13.30 -6.78 14.49
CA GLY A 270 12.33 -6.57 15.58
C GLY A 270 12.40 -7.62 16.68
N LEU A 271 12.55 -8.89 16.32
CA LEU A 271 12.47 -10.02 17.25
C LEU A 271 13.83 -10.68 17.55
N LYS A 272 14.90 -10.28 16.83
CA LYS A 272 16.27 -10.77 17.01
C LYS A 272 16.39 -12.30 16.95
N ARG A 273 15.65 -12.93 16.04
CA ARG A 273 15.68 -14.37 15.80
C ARG A 273 15.56 -14.67 14.30
N GLU A 274 15.72 -15.92 13.94
CA GLU A 274 15.41 -16.38 12.58
C GLU A 274 13.91 -16.55 12.39
N ILE A 275 13.48 -16.39 11.15
CA ILE A 275 12.10 -16.59 10.73
C ILE A 275 11.81 -18.09 10.57
N THR A 276 10.60 -18.50 10.94
CA THR A 276 10.14 -19.88 10.80
C THR A 276 9.46 -20.14 9.46
N ASP A 277 9.46 -21.39 8.99
CA ASP A 277 8.73 -21.80 7.77
C ASP A 277 7.25 -21.47 7.84
N LYS A 278 6.66 -21.58 9.03
CA LYS A 278 5.23 -21.28 9.25
C LYS A 278 4.92 -19.80 9.09
N GLU A 279 5.81 -18.93 9.54
CA GLU A 279 5.66 -17.48 9.43
C GLU A 279 5.76 -17.02 7.99
N ILE A 280 6.76 -17.53 7.23
CA ILE A 280 6.90 -17.23 5.80
C ILE A 280 5.68 -17.76 5.03
N SER A 281 5.31 -19.01 5.25
CA SER A 281 4.15 -19.61 4.58
C SER A 281 2.86 -18.83 4.85
N GLY A 282 2.64 -18.43 6.10
CA GLY A 282 1.49 -17.64 6.50
C GLY A 282 1.49 -16.23 5.91
N SER A 283 2.67 -15.57 5.83
CA SER A 283 2.82 -14.24 5.25
C SER A 283 2.48 -14.25 3.77
N LEU A 284 3.10 -15.12 2.99
CA LEU A 284 2.84 -15.28 1.55
C LEU A 284 1.38 -15.67 1.25
N ALA A 285 0.82 -16.60 2.04
CA ALA A 285 -0.57 -16.96 1.88
C ALA A 285 -1.52 -15.77 2.15
N CYS A 286 -1.16 -14.91 3.12
CA CYS A 286 -1.90 -13.69 3.40
C CYS A 286 -1.83 -12.71 2.23
N ASP A 287 -0.64 -12.46 1.67
CA ASP A 287 -0.44 -11.56 0.54
C ASP A 287 -1.31 -11.99 -0.66
N GLY A 288 -1.23 -13.26 -1.04
CA GLY A 288 -1.97 -13.76 -2.19
C GLY A 288 -3.48 -13.74 -1.99
N TYR A 289 -3.98 -14.34 -0.91
CA TYR A 289 -5.43 -14.40 -0.69
C TYR A 289 -6.04 -13.03 -0.35
N SER A 290 -5.31 -12.16 0.36
CA SER A 290 -5.77 -10.79 0.58
C SER A 290 -5.79 -9.98 -0.72
N SER A 291 -4.86 -10.22 -1.65
CA SER A 291 -4.87 -9.63 -2.99
C SER A 291 -6.08 -10.08 -3.81
N SER A 292 -6.43 -11.38 -3.73
CA SER A 292 -7.65 -11.88 -4.38
C SER A 292 -8.91 -11.22 -3.79
N ILE A 293 -8.98 -11.05 -2.47
CA ILE A 293 -10.08 -10.34 -1.83
C ILE A 293 -10.06 -8.86 -2.24
N ALA A 294 -8.89 -8.21 -2.27
CA ALA A 294 -8.72 -6.82 -2.69
C ALA A 294 -9.27 -6.58 -4.10
N SER A 295 -9.03 -7.52 -5.02
CA SER A 295 -9.55 -7.43 -6.38
C SER A 295 -11.08 -7.39 -6.45
N LEU A 296 -11.79 -8.09 -5.53
CA LEU A 296 -13.24 -8.02 -5.43
C LEU A 296 -13.74 -6.63 -4.99
N PHE A 297 -12.90 -5.83 -4.36
CA PHE A 297 -13.15 -4.42 -4.06
C PHE A 297 -12.58 -3.47 -5.12
N GLY A 298 -12.14 -4.00 -6.26
CA GLY A 298 -11.56 -3.23 -7.35
C GLY A 298 -10.12 -2.79 -7.10
N CYS A 299 -9.47 -3.28 -6.07
CA CYS A 299 -8.12 -2.84 -5.69
C CYS A 299 -7.02 -3.70 -6.34
N PRO A 300 -5.85 -3.10 -6.62
CA PRO A 300 -4.63 -3.83 -6.96
C PRO A 300 -4.15 -4.74 -5.82
N PRO A 301 -3.11 -5.58 -6.05
CA PRO A 301 -2.58 -6.49 -5.04
C PRO A 301 -2.14 -5.81 -3.75
N VAL A 302 -2.43 -6.46 -2.63
CA VAL A 302 -2.06 -6.02 -1.28
C VAL A 302 -1.00 -6.96 -0.71
N THR A 303 0.17 -6.42 -0.36
CA THR A 303 1.32 -7.19 0.13
C THR A 303 1.92 -6.58 1.40
N SER A 304 2.92 -7.23 1.98
CA SER A 304 3.69 -6.68 3.09
C SER A 304 4.37 -5.36 2.72
N PHE A 305 4.46 -4.42 3.66
CA PHE A 305 4.96 -3.07 3.41
C PHE A 305 6.36 -2.88 3.99
N SER A 306 7.37 -2.77 3.11
CA SER A 306 8.80 -2.69 3.46
C SER A 306 9.15 -1.49 4.33
N GLN A 307 8.46 -0.33 4.17
CA GLN A 307 8.68 0.87 5.00
C GLN A 307 8.43 0.59 6.49
N ASN A 308 7.46 -0.27 6.80
CA ASN A 308 7.13 -0.64 8.18
C ASN A 308 8.21 -1.52 8.82
N VAL A 309 8.94 -2.30 8.01
CA VAL A 309 10.13 -3.04 8.47
C VAL A 309 11.21 -2.07 8.97
N GLY A 310 11.48 -1.00 8.21
CA GLY A 310 12.40 0.06 8.61
C GLY A 310 11.96 0.77 9.90
N LEU A 311 10.66 1.02 10.04
CA LEU A 311 10.10 1.63 11.25
C LEU A 311 10.26 0.72 12.47
N ILE A 312 10.01 -0.59 12.35
CA ILE A 312 10.23 -1.57 13.41
C ILE A 312 11.72 -1.66 13.76
N ALA A 313 12.60 -1.67 12.77
CA ALA A 313 14.05 -1.68 13.00
C ALA A 313 14.52 -0.50 13.85
N MET A 314 13.91 0.67 13.68
CA MET A 314 14.24 1.90 14.38
C MET A 314 13.55 2.00 15.75
N THR A 315 12.25 1.74 15.84
CA THR A 315 11.45 1.95 17.05
C THR A 315 11.44 0.75 17.99
N LYS A 316 11.72 -0.44 17.47
CA LYS A 316 11.58 -1.75 18.15
C LYS A 316 10.16 -2.06 18.62
N VAL A 317 9.17 -1.34 18.12
CA VAL A 317 7.76 -1.60 18.41
C VAL A 317 7.29 -2.79 17.59
N VAL A 318 7.09 -3.93 18.25
CA VAL A 318 6.72 -5.20 17.61
C VAL A 318 5.37 -5.74 18.10
N ASN A 319 4.69 -5.01 18.94
CA ASN A 319 3.48 -5.48 19.59
C ASN A 319 2.29 -5.54 18.63
N ARG A 320 1.72 -6.73 18.46
CA ARG A 320 0.58 -6.96 17.55
C ARG A 320 -0.66 -6.15 17.92
N PHE A 321 -0.96 -5.99 19.22
CA PHE A 321 -2.09 -5.18 19.67
C PHE A 321 -1.92 -3.72 19.27
N THR A 322 -0.69 -3.20 19.36
CA THR A 322 -0.36 -1.83 18.94
C THR A 322 -0.57 -1.65 17.42
N ILE A 323 -0.05 -2.56 16.60
CA ILE A 323 -0.26 -2.49 15.14
C ILE A 323 -1.74 -2.67 14.77
N MET A 324 -2.47 -3.51 15.49
CA MET A 324 -3.92 -3.69 15.33
C MET A 324 -4.67 -2.36 15.47
N THR A 325 -4.30 -1.50 16.43
CA THR A 325 -4.98 -0.19 16.56
C THR A 325 -4.80 0.68 15.32
N GLY A 326 -3.62 0.62 14.68
CA GLY A 326 -3.38 1.26 13.39
C GLY A 326 -4.25 0.67 12.27
N ALA A 327 -4.30 -0.66 12.16
CA ALA A 327 -5.14 -1.33 11.16
C ALA A 327 -6.62 -0.95 11.30
N VAL A 328 -7.13 -0.83 12.53
CA VAL A 328 -8.50 -0.35 12.80
C VAL A 328 -8.67 1.10 12.36
N CYS A 329 -7.70 1.98 12.61
CA CYS A 329 -7.72 3.36 12.10
C CYS A 329 -7.79 3.39 10.57
N MET A 330 -7.07 2.49 9.89
CA MET A 330 -7.08 2.40 8.43
C MET A 330 -8.43 1.91 7.89
N ILE A 331 -9.07 0.94 8.56
CA ILE A 331 -10.43 0.51 8.24
C ILE A 331 -11.40 1.68 8.38
N ILE A 332 -11.31 2.45 9.48
CA ILE A 332 -12.16 3.63 9.71
C ILE A 332 -11.91 4.67 8.61
N ALA A 333 -10.66 4.95 8.24
CA ALA A 333 -10.34 5.85 7.14
C ALA A 333 -10.97 5.38 5.81
N GLY A 334 -11.00 4.07 5.55
CA GLY A 334 -11.66 3.46 4.40
C GLY A 334 -13.20 3.52 4.44
N LEU A 335 -13.81 3.91 5.54
CA LEU A 335 -15.25 4.18 5.66
C LEU A 335 -15.61 5.66 5.48
N LEU A 336 -14.60 6.54 5.33
CA LEU A 336 -14.75 7.99 5.25
C LEU A 336 -14.47 8.48 3.82
N PRO A 337 -15.49 8.73 2.97
CA PRO A 337 -15.32 9.26 1.61
C PRO A 337 -14.44 10.51 1.55
N PRO A 338 -14.55 11.49 2.49
CA PRO A 338 -13.68 12.66 2.45
C PRO A 338 -12.18 12.34 2.43
N VAL A 339 -11.75 11.23 3.04
CA VAL A 339 -10.34 10.81 3.00
C VAL A 339 -9.97 10.36 1.58
N GLY A 340 -10.80 9.51 0.95
CA GLY A 340 -10.59 9.08 -0.44
C GLY A 340 -10.59 10.26 -1.42
N ASN A 341 -11.58 11.14 -1.30
CA ASN A 341 -11.70 12.35 -2.14
C ASN A 341 -10.50 13.29 -1.97
N PHE A 342 -10.03 13.52 -0.72
CA PHE A 342 -8.86 14.34 -0.47
C PHE A 342 -7.62 13.81 -1.21
N PHE A 343 -7.38 12.50 -1.16
CA PHE A 343 -6.19 11.91 -1.79
C PHE A 343 -6.35 11.73 -3.30
N ALA A 344 -7.53 11.43 -3.82
CA ALA A 344 -7.79 11.44 -5.26
C ALA A 344 -7.47 12.81 -5.87
N ARG A 345 -7.83 13.87 -5.18
CA ARG A 345 -7.63 15.26 -5.63
C ARG A 345 -6.20 15.77 -5.44
N SER A 346 -5.42 15.19 -4.52
CA SER A 346 -4.01 15.56 -4.37
C SER A 346 -3.16 15.17 -5.59
N GLU A 347 -3.66 14.26 -6.42
CA GLU A 347 -3.02 13.83 -7.67
C GLU A 347 -3.74 14.35 -8.93
N GLU A 348 -4.81 15.16 -8.79
CA GLU A 348 -5.77 15.55 -9.83
C GLU A 348 -5.33 16.69 -10.73
N HIS A 349 -4.12 17.19 -10.64
CA HIS A 349 -3.75 18.43 -11.31
C HIS A 349 -3.96 18.46 -12.82
N THR A 350 -4.78 17.55 -13.41
CA THR A 350 -4.69 17.42 -14.83
C THR A 350 -5.89 16.85 -15.62
N SER A 351 -7.06 16.58 -15.07
CA SER A 351 -8.12 15.96 -15.87
C SER A 351 -9.43 16.71 -16.03
N GLU A 352 -9.60 17.89 -15.46
CA GLU A 352 -10.90 18.60 -15.48
C GLU A 352 -11.13 19.60 -16.63
N LEU A 353 -10.31 19.63 -17.68
CA LEU A 353 -10.61 20.45 -18.86
C LEU A 353 -11.24 19.69 -20.03
N GLN A 354 -11.73 18.47 -19.79
CA GLN A 354 -12.43 17.68 -20.82
C GLN A 354 -13.84 17.27 -20.41
N SER A 355 -14.74 18.21 -20.39
CA SER A 355 -16.14 17.99 -20.77
C SER A 355 -16.46 18.93 -21.91
N PRO A 356 -16.53 18.47 -23.16
CA PRO A 356 -17.23 19.26 -24.16
C PRO A 356 -18.70 19.30 -23.77
N GLN A 357 -19.23 20.49 -23.68
CA GLN A 357 -20.66 20.76 -23.61
C GLN A 357 -21.39 20.14 -24.81
#